data_a90b3244470fc1e16100241e2710529c
#
_entry.id   a90b3244470fc1e16100241e2710529c
#
_cell.length_a   1.000
_cell.length_b   1.000
_cell.length_c   1.000
_cell.angle_alpha   90.00
_cell.angle_beta   90.00
_cell.angle_gamma   90.00
#
_symmetry.space_group_name_H-M   'P 1'
#
loop_
_entity.id
_entity.type
_entity.pdbx_description
1 polymer ?
#
loop_
_entity_poly.entity_id
_entity_poly.type
_entity_poly.pdbx_seq_one_letter_code
_entity_poly.pdbx_strand_id
1 'polypeptide(L)'
;MAISRAQLAKELEPGLNALFGMEYGRYENQHSEIYTTESSDRAFEEEVMLSGFGAAPVKQEGSGVSFDDANESFTARYNHETIALAFAITEEAVEDNLYDRISARYTRELARSMAHTKQVKAAAVLNNAFDSTVTGGDGKELCATDHPLITGGTFANEPSVAADLNETSLEDALISIAGFVDERGLKIALRGTKLIIPRQLQFTAERLMSSVLRPATSDNDVNALRSMGMLPQGYTVNDFLTDTDAFFIMTDTPRGFLHFERTPLSTNMEADFDTGNMRYKARERYSFGFSDPRCVFGSPGA
;
A
#
# COMPACT_ATOMS: atom_id res chain seq x y z
N MET A 1 38.07 38.14 14.50
CA MET A 1 37.72 36.75 14.43
C MET A 1 36.70 36.62 13.31
N ALA A 2 37.06 35.99 12.23
CA ALA A 2 36.09 35.70 11.17
C ALA A 2 35.24 34.51 11.61
N ILE A 3 33.94 34.69 11.67
CA ILE A 3 32.99 33.60 11.88
C ILE A 3 33.12 32.67 10.66
N SER A 4 33.57 31.46 10.87
CA SER A 4 33.79 30.52 9.75
C SER A 4 32.43 30.03 9.20
N ARG A 5 32.31 29.92 7.89
CA ARG A 5 31.14 29.33 7.17
C ARG A 5 30.68 27.98 7.72
N ALA A 6 31.61 27.15 8.23
CA ALA A 6 31.30 25.87 8.86
C ALA A 6 30.44 26.02 10.12
N GLN A 7 30.48 27.16 10.80
CA GLN A 7 29.61 27.40 11.97
C GLN A 7 28.20 27.82 11.57
N LEU A 8 28.04 28.60 10.50
CA LEU A 8 26.72 28.95 9.96
C LEU A 8 26.00 27.74 9.39
N ALA A 9 26.69 26.85 8.68
CA ALA A 9 26.12 25.63 8.14
C ALA A 9 25.54 24.73 9.25
N LYS A 10 26.27 24.60 10.36
CA LYS A 10 25.82 23.79 11.52
C LYS A 10 24.62 24.36 12.28
N GLU A 11 24.44 25.68 12.26
CA GLU A 11 23.28 26.33 12.89
C GLU A 11 22.01 26.24 12.01
N LEU A 12 22.17 26.13 10.72
CA LEU A 12 21.08 26.09 9.75
C LEU A 12 20.50 24.69 9.54
N GLU A 13 21.34 23.68 9.57
CA GLU A 13 20.92 22.29 9.38
C GLU A 13 19.78 21.87 10.32
N PRO A 14 19.81 22.14 11.64
CA PRO A 14 18.71 21.81 12.54
C PRO A 14 17.40 22.53 12.17
N GLY A 15 17.48 23.79 11.75
CA GLY A 15 16.31 24.57 11.32
C GLY A 15 15.67 24.02 10.05
N LEU A 16 16.46 23.67 9.05
CA LEU A 16 15.99 23.06 7.81
C LEU A 16 15.45 21.65 8.05
N ASN A 17 16.09 20.86 8.88
CA ASN A 17 15.63 19.53 9.24
C ASN A 17 14.29 19.57 9.98
N ALA A 18 14.11 20.50 10.91
CA ALA A 18 12.84 20.70 11.61
C ALA A 18 11.72 21.15 10.64
N LEU A 19 12.02 22.07 9.74
CA LEU A 19 11.09 22.55 8.73
C LEU A 19 10.71 21.43 7.75
N PHE A 20 11.70 20.63 7.33
CA PHE A 20 11.47 19.48 6.46
C PHE A 20 10.55 18.45 7.14
N GLY A 21 10.84 18.06 8.38
CA GLY A 21 10.02 17.11 9.13
C GLY A 21 8.59 17.58 9.35
N MET A 22 8.42 18.88 9.66
CA MET A 22 7.10 19.48 9.84
C MET A 22 6.30 19.51 8.53
N GLU A 23 6.92 19.82 7.42
CA GLU A 23 6.25 19.87 6.11
C GLU A 23 5.98 18.46 5.56
N TYR A 24 6.91 17.53 5.74
CA TYR A 24 6.72 16.13 5.35
C TYR A 24 5.55 15.48 6.09
N GLY A 25 5.44 15.71 7.41
CA GLY A 25 4.33 15.21 8.22
C GLY A 25 2.99 15.91 8.01
N ARG A 26 2.96 17.01 7.23
CA ARG A 26 1.72 17.73 6.90
C ARG A 26 0.86 16.99 5.89
N TYR A 27 1.47 16.18 5.04
CA TYR A 27 0.76 15.41 4.02
C TYR A 27 0.23 14.13 4.64
N GLU A 28 -1.05 13.87 4.41
CA GLU A 28 -1.72 12.66 4.91
C GLU A 28 -1.07 11.41 4.31
N ASN A 29 -0.77 10.45 5.17
CA ASN A 29 -0.16 9.20 4.76
C ASN A 29 -1.24 8.19 4.37
N GLN A 30 -1.83 8.34 3.18
CA GLN A 30 -2.89 7.45 2.69
C GLN A 30 -2.41 5.98 2.59
N HIS A 31 -1.12 5.75 2.33
CA HIS A 31 -0.57 4.40 2.28
C HIS A 31 -0.64 3.66 3.63
N SER A 32 -0.58 4.38 4.76
CA SER A 32 -0.67 3.76 6.10
C SER A 32 -2.03 3.12 6.40
N GLU A 33 -3.06 3.52 5.66
CA GLU A 33 -4.39 2.95 5.71
C GLU A 33 -4.50 1.56 5.04
N ILE A 34 -3.52 1.24 4.17
CA ILE A 34 -3.53 0.06 3.30
C ILE A 34 -2.43 -0.92 3.70
N TYR A 35 -1.24 -0.42 4.02
CA TYR A 35 -0.03 -1.22 4.24
C TYR A 35 0.32 -1.37 5.71
N THR A 36 0.73 -2.58 6.08
CA THR A 36 1.43 -2.81 7.36
C THR A 36 2.90 -2.50 7.17
N THR A 37 3.45 -1.60 8.00
CA THR A 37 4.86 -1.20 7.91
C THR A 37 5.73 -2.09 8.78
N GLU A 38 6.78 -2.65 8.20
CA GLU A 38 7.82 -3.44 8.87
C GLU A 38 9.20 -2.87 8.56
N SER A 39 10.14 -3.03 9.47
CA SER A 39 11.52 -2.63 9.27
C SER A 39 12.32 -3.77 8.62
N SER A 40 13.24 -3.42 7.73
CA SER A 40 14.17 -4.36 7.09
C SER A 40 15.61 -3.92 7.31
N ASP A 41 16.53 -4.87 7.45
CA ASP A 41 17.97 -4.65 7.48
C ASP A 41 18.73 -5.31 6.31
N ARG A 42 18.01 -5.94 5.39
CA ARG A 42 18.51 -6.66 4.22
C ARG A 42 18.46 -5.81 2.94
N ALA A 43 19.01 -6.35 1.87
CA ALA A 43 18.97 -5.72 0.53
C ALA A 43 17.59 -5.89 -0.14
N PHE A 44 16.90 -6.97 0.16
CA PHE A 44 15.56 -7.34 -0.27
C PHE A 44 14.93 -8.21 0.83
N GLU A 45 13.62 -8.30 0.87
CA GLU A 45 12.89 -9.25 1.72
C GLU A 45 12.15 -10.26 0.86
N GLU A 46 12.02 -11.46 1.38
CA GLU A 46 11.27 -12.55 0.77
C GLU A 46 10.26 -13.10 1.77
N GLU A 47 8.99 -13.07 1.39
CA GLU A 47 7.88 -13.65 2.14
C GLU A 47 7.48 -14.94 1.46
N VAL A 48 7.65 -16.05 2.20
CA VAL A 48 7.30 -17.39 1.71
C VAL A 48 5.92 -17.74 2.23
N MET A 49 5.02 -18.05 1.32
CA MET A 49 3.70 -18.57 1.65
C MET A 49 3.82 -20.08 1.93
N LEU A 50 3.21 -20.53 3.01
CA LEU A 50 3.19 -21.94 3.39
C LEU A 50 1.83 -22.56 3.03
N SER A 51 1.85 -23.78 2.50
CA SER A 51 0.62 -24.46 2.07
C SER A 51 -0.30 -24.91 3.21
N GLY A 52 0.17 -24.90 4.45
CA GLY A 52 -0.60 -25.47 5.56
C GLY A 52 -0.81 -26.98 5.46
N PHE A 53 -1.79 -27.49 6.22
CA PHE A 53 -2.18 -28.90 6.20
C PHE A 53 -3.53 -29.08 5.52
N GLY A 54 -3.78 -30.27 4.96
CA GLY A 54 -5.09 -30.67 4.44
C GLY A 54 -6.14 -30.88 5.54
N ALA A 55 -7.36 -31.23 5.14
CA ALA A 55 -8.43 -31.56 6.09
C ALA A 55 -8.06 -32.77 6.95
N ALA A 56 -8.15 -32.62 8.27
CA ALA A 56 -7.88 -33.70 9.19
C ALA A 56 -8.89 -34.86 8.99
N PRO A 57 -8.42 -36.11 8.72
CA PRO A 57 -9.31 -37.26 8.58
C PRO A 57 -9.87 -37.71 9.92
N VAL A 58 -11.03 -38.37 9.88
CA VAL A 58 -11.62 -39.00 11.06
C VAL A 58 -10.75 -40.17 11.50
N LYS A 59 -10.25 -40.14 12.73
CA LYS A 59 -9.48 -41.22 13.33
C LYS A 59 -10.44 -42.30 13.85
N GLN A 60 -10.28 -43.55 13.40
CA GLN A 60 -10.99 -44.68 13.95
C GLN A 60 -10.38 -45.17 15.26
N GLU A 61 -11.17 -45.74 16.12
CA GLU A 61 -10.71 -46.32 17.39
C GLU A 61 -9.67 -47.42 17.13
N GLY A 62 -8.52 -47.36 17.82
CA GLY A 62 -7.40 -48.30 17.64
C GLY A 62 -6.50 -48.06 16.42
N SER A 63 -6.81 -47.10 15.53
CA SER A 63 -5.94 -46.75 14.40
C SER A 63 -4.90 -45.72 14.79
N GLY A 64 -3.78 -45.63 14.02
CA GLY A 64 -2.77 -44.58 14.13
C GLY A 64 -3.29 -43.20 13.73
N VAL A 65 -2.55 -42.15 14.06
CA VAL A 65 -2.78 -40.77 13.58
C VAL A 65 -2.24 -40.66 12.17
N SER A 66 -2.95 -39.94 11.29
CA SER A 66 -2.43 -39.58 9.97
C SER A 66 -1.41 -38.46 10.10
N PHE A 67 -0.34 -38.53 9.34
CA PHE A 67 0.65 -37.44 9.18
C PHE A 67 0.38 -36.76 7.85
N ASP A 68 0.55 -35.45 7.82
CA ASP A 68 0.48 -34.63 6.61
C ASP A 68 1.69 -33.69 6.58
N ASP A 69 2.15 -33.32 5.39
CA ASP A 69 3.32 -32.49 5.17
C ASP A 69 2.90 -31.09 4.70
N ALA A 70 3.47 -30.05 5.32
CA ALA A 70 3.38 -28.69 4.84
C ALA A 70 4.55 -28.38 3.89
N ASN A 71 4.25 -27.76 2.76
CA ASN A 71 5.23 -27.37 1.76
C ASN A 71 5.30 -25.83 1.63
N GLU A 72 6.46 -25.34 1.25
CA GLU A 72 6.58 -23.95 0.78
C GLU A 72 5.84 -23.81 -0.55
N SER A 73 5.06 -22.74 -0.68
CA SER A 73 4.30 -22.39 -1.86
C SER A 73 5.06 -21.35 -2.68
N PHE A 74 4.47 -20.20 -2.79
CA PHE A 74 4.98 -19.09 -3.59
C PHE A 74 5.82 -18.16 -2.72
N THR A 75 6.79 -17.48 -3.34
CA THR A 75 7.65 -16.52 -2.65
C THR A 75 7.46 -15.14 -3.26
N ALA A 76 6.97 -14.19 -2.47
CA ALA A 76 6.90 -12.79 -2.84
C ALA A 76 8.21 -12.10 -2.49
N ARG A 77 8.83 -11.40 -3.45
CA ARG A 77 10.10 -10.71 -3.27
C ARG A 77 9.93 -9.20 -3.31
N TYR A 78 10.43 -8.54 -2.28
CA TYR A 78 10.38 -7.10 -2.11
C TYR A 78 11.77 -6.50 -2.33
N ASN A 79 11.97 -5.83 -3.46
CA ASN A 79 13.23 -5.16 -3.78
C ASN A 79 13.19 -3.72 -3.27
N HIS A 80 14.11 -3.36 -2.37
CA HIS A 80 14.16 -2.01 -1.81
C HIS A 80 14.71 -1.01 -2.83
N GLU A 81 13.94 0.03 -3.11
CA GLU A 81 14.34 1.15 -3.94
C GLU A 81 14.85 2.30 -3.09
N THR A 82 15.89 2.99 -3.58
CA THR A 82 16.40 4.20 -2.93
C THR A 82 15.80 5.41 -3.61
N ILE A 83 15.04 6.19 -2.86
CA ILE A 83 14.47 7.47 -3.30
C ILE A 83 15.31 8.58 -2.67
N ALA A 84 15.85 9.45 -3.49
CA ALA A 84 16.66 10.58 -3.04
C ALA A 84 16.48 11.77 -3.98
N LEU A 85 16.43 12.95 -3.38
CA LEU A 85 16.39 14.21 -4.09
C LEU A 85 17.23 15.23 -3.31
N ALA A 86 17.86 16.14 -4.02
CA ALA A 86 18.70 17.19 -3.42
C ALA A 86 18.51 18.51 -4.16
N PHE A 87 18.79 19.60 -3.46
CA PHE A 87 18.99 20.92 -4.07
C PHE A 87 20.31 21.54 -3.61
N ALA A 88 20.81 22.47 -4.40
CA ALA A 88 22.01 23.23 -4.06
C ALA A 88 21.67 24.74 -4.04
N ILE A 89 22.33 25.46 -3.16
CA ILE A 89 22.30 26.93 -3.06
C ILE A 89 23.70 27.42 -3.34
N THR A 90 23.84 28.38 -4.24
CA THR A 90 25.15 28.93 -4.61
C THR A 90 25.76 29.72 -3.46
N GLU A 91 27.09 29.84 -3.48
CA GLU A 91 27.86 30.59 -2.50
C GLU A 91 27.45 32.06 -2.47
N GLU A 92 27.25 32.66 -3.63
CA GLU A 92 26.84 34.05 -3.77
C GLU A 92 25.46 34.33 -3.18
N ALA A 93 24.51 33.38 -3.38
CA ALA A 93 23.17 33.50 -2.78
C ALA A 93 23.20 33.41 -1.25
N VAL A 94 24.17 32.71 -0.68
CA VAL A 94 24.41 32.68 0.77
C VAL A 94 25.02 33.97 1.25
N GLU A 95 25.96 34.56 0.50
CA GLU A 95 26.62 35.84 0.84
C GLU A 95 25.65 37.01 0.78
N ASP A 96 24.75 37.05 -0.22
CA ASP A 96 23.76 38.11 -0.42
C ASP A 96 22.55 38.04 0.54
N ASN A 97 22.57 37.15 1.52
CA ASN A 97 21.52 36.95 2.53
C ASN A 97 20.10 36.67 1.95
N LEU A 98 20.03 36.18 0.70
CA LEU A 98 18.80 35.70 0.07
C LEU A 98 18.39 34.29 0.58
N TYR A 99 19.21 33.75 1.39
CA TYR A 99 19.29 32.37 1.84
C TYR A 99 18.08 31.91 2.67
N ASP A 100 17.64 32.65 3.68
CA ASP A 100 16.58 32.20 4.59
C ASP A 100 15.23 31.93 3.90
N ARG A 101 14.85 32.78 2.95
CA ARG A 101 13.57 32.64 2.24
C ARG A 101 13.62 31.57 1.15
N ILE A 102 14.78 31.43 0.48
CA ILE A 102 14.96 30.50 -0.64
C ILE A 102 15.17 29.09 -0.11
N SER A 103 16.04 28.89 0.88
CA SER A 103 16.29 27.58 1.49
C SER A 103 15.03 27.00 2.12
N ALA A 104 14.29 27.79 2.88
CA ALA A 104 13.03 27.34 3.50
C ALA A 104 11.98 26.94 2.45
N ARG A 105 11.90 27.66 1.33
CA ARG A 105 10.99 27.32 0.23
C ARG A 105 11.38 26.00 -0.44
N TYR A 106 12.65 25.84 -0.81
CA TYR A 106 13.13 24.63 -1.47
C TYR A 106 13.09 23.41 -0.54
N THR A 107 13.32 23.59 0.76
CA THR A 107 13.16 22.51 1.74
C THR A 107 11.73 22.00 1.82
N ARG A 108 10.73 22.90 1.78
CA ARG A 108 9.31 22.50 1.73
C ARG A 108 8.96 21.77 0.45
N GLU A 109 9.45 22.26 -0.70
CA GLU A 109 9.21 21.61 -1.98
C GLU A 109 9.90 20.22 -2.05
N LEU A 110 11.09 20.09 -1.46
CA LEU A 110 11.79 18.80 -1.33
C LEU A 110 10.97 17.81 -0.48
N ALA A 111 10.48 18.25 0.69
CA ALA A 111 9.65 17.43 1.57
C ALA A 111 8.38 16.97 0.87
N ARG A 112 7.70 17.91 0.18
CA ARG A 112 6.51 17.60 -0.63
C ARG A 112 6.79 16.58 -1.72
N SER A 113 7.89 16.73 -2.46
CA SER A 113 8.27 15.82 -3.53
C SER A 113 8.55 14.41 -3.01
N MET A 114 9.26 14.29 -1.88
CA MET A 114 9.52 12.99 -1.25
C MET A 114 8.22 12.31 -0.79
N ALA A 115 7.35 13.04 -0.08
CA ALA A 115 6.05 12.52 0.36
C ALA A 115 5.17 12.08 -0.83
N HIS A 116 5.09 12.90 -1.87
CA HIS A 116 4.35 12.58 -3.10
C HIS A 116 4.86 11.28 -3.75
N THR A 117 6.18 11.15 -3.92
CA THR A 117 6.78 9.94 -4.53
C THR A 117 6.45 8.69 -3.74
N LYS A 118 6.46 8.77 -2.40
CA LYS A 118 6.11 7.64 -1.53
C LYS A 118 4.66 7.20 -1.74
N GLN A 119 3.72 8.15 -1.80
CA GLN A 119 2.31 7.86 -2.06
C GLN A 119 2.09 7.25 -3.46
N VAL A 120 2.73 7.81 -4.49
CA VAL A 120 2.65 7.26 -5.86
C VAL A 120 3.20 5.83 -5.92
N LYS A 121 4.33 5.56 -5.25
CA LYS A 121 4.90 4.20 -5.18
C LYS A 121 3.99 3.22 -4.43
N ALA A 122 3.36 3.66 -3.36
CA ALA A 122 2.39 2.85 -2.64
C ALA A 122 1.15 2.56 -3.50
N ALA A 123 0.59 3.58 -4.17
CA ALA A 123 -0.57 3.40 -5.05
C ALA A 123 -0.25 2.57 -6.30
N ALA A 124 1.01 2.50 -6.74
CA ALA A 124 1.41 1.76 -7.93
C ALA A 124 1.09 0.26 -7.84
N VAL A 125 1.08 -0.34 -6.64
CA VAL A 125 0.68 -1.75 -6.45
C VAL A 125 -0.78 -1.96 -6.84
N LEU A 126 -1.68 -1.05 -6.45
CA LEU A 126 -3.10 -1.11 -6.80
C LEU A 126 -3.35 -0.64 -8.24
N ASN A 127 -2.62 0.36 -8.72
CA ASN A 127 -2.73 0.83 -10.11
C ASN A 127 -2.35 -0.25 -11.13
N ASN A 128 -1.46 -1.16 -10.75
CA ASN A 128 -1.04 -2.29 -11.57
C ASN A 128 -1.74 -3.61 -11.18
N ALA A 129 -2.82 -3.53 -10.40
CA ALA A 129 -3.47 -4.73 -9.86
C ALA A 129 -4.00 -5.69 -10.94
N PHE A 130 -4.36 -5.16 -12.10
CA PHE A 130 -4.89 -5.90 -13.25
C PHE A 130 -3.87 -6.01 -14.41
N ASP A 131 -2.62 -5.60 -14.19
CA ASP A 131 -1.58 -5.65 -15.22
C ASP A 131 -0.79 -6.96 -15.13
N SER A 132 -1.02 -7.85 -16.08
CA SER A 132 -0.36 -9.16 -16.19
C SER A 132 1.17 -9.10 -16.36
N THR A 133 1.74 -7.91 -16.61
CA THR A 133 3.20 -7.71 -16.65
C THR A 133 3.82 -7.51 -15.27
N VAL A 134 3.02 -7.16 -14.25
CA VAL A 134 3.44 -6.94 -12.87
C VAL A 134 2.93 -8.08 -12.00
N THR A 135 3.74 -9.12 -11.89
CA THR A 135 3.34 -10.37 -11.25
C THR A 135 3.82 -10.46 -9.79
N GLY A 136 3.00 -11.12 -8.98
CA GLY A 136 3.33 -11.51 -7.61
C GLY A 136 4.20 -12.77 -7.51
N GLY A 137 4.28 -13.34 -6.32
CA GLY A 137 5.05 -14.56 -6.06
C GLY A 137 4.52 -15.79 -6.79
N ASP A 138 3.22 -15.85 -7.07
CA ASP A 138 2.53 -16.91 -7.79
C ASP A 138 2.59 -16.78 -9.32
N GLY A 139 3.24 -15.72 -9.81
CA GLY A 139 3.39 -15.44 -11.25
C GLY A 139 2.16 -14.82 -11.90
N LYS A 140 1.16 -14.39 -11.09
CA LYS A 140 -0.03 -13.65 -11.56
C LYS A 140 -0.02 -12.22 -11.04
N GLU A 141 -0.82 -11.36 -11.68
CA GLU A 141 -1.13 -10.01 -11.21
C GLU A 141 -1.81 -10.05 -9.83
N LEU A 142 -1.94 -8.91 -9.16
CA LEU A 142 -2.55 -8.83 -7.83
C LEU A 142 -4.02 -9.28 -7.82
N CYS A 143 -4.79 -8.87 -8.84
CA CYS A 143 -6.18 -9.28 -9.04
C CYS A 143 -6.26 -10.08 -10.34
N ALA A 144 -6.63 -11.34 -10.22
CA ALA A 144 -6.76 -12.26 -11.35
C ALA A 144 -7.89 -13.26 -11.12
N THR A 145 -8.40 -13.81 -12.21
CA THR A 145 -9.46 -14.84 -12.18
C THR A 145 -8.92 -16.27 -12.02
N ASP A 146 -7.58 -16.44 -12.04
CA ASP A 146 -6.94 -17.75 -12.16
C ASP A 146 -5.63 -17.89 -11.35
N HIS A 147 -5.60 -17.37 -10.12
CA HIS A 147 -4.47 -17.59 -9.20
C HIS A 147 -4.27 -19.08 -8.95
N PRO A 148 -3.06 -19.63 -9.19
CA PRO A 148 -2.82 -21.06 -9.06
C PRO A 148 -2.79 -21.52 -7.59
N LEU A 149 -3.30 -22.72 -7.32
CA LEU A 149 -3.17 -23.41 -6.05
C LEU A 149 -2.14 -24.55 -6.17
N ILE A 150 -1.38 -24.85 -5.10
CA ILE A 150 -0.37 -25.92 -5.11
C ILE A 150 -0.98 -27.28 -5.42
N THR A 151 -2.16 -27.54 -4.90
CA THR A 151 -2.86 -28.82 -5.10
C THR A 151 -3.53 -28.96 -6.46
N GLY A 152 -3.39 -27.95 -7.31
CA GLY A 152 -4.10 -27.83 -8.57
C GLY A 152 -5.45 -27.13 -8.44
N GLY A 153 -5.90 -26.52 -9.53
CA GLY A 153 -7.03 -25.61 -9.53
C GLY A 153 -6.60 -24.15 -9.35
N THR A 154 -7.59 -23.27 -9.30
CA THR A 154 -7.38 -21.83 -9.21
C THR A 154 -8.39 -21.20 -8.26
N PHE A 155 -8.07 -20.02 -7.73
CA PHE A 155 -9.04 -19.13 -7.09
C PHE A 155 -9.05 -17.78 -7.81
N ALA A 156 -10.14 -17.05 -7.68
CA ALA A 156 -10.30 -15.72 -8.28
C ALA A 156 -10.53 -14.68 -7.18
N ASN A 157 -9.81 -13.55 -7.27
CA ASN A 157 -10.04 -12.37 -6.46
C ASN A 157 -10.45 -11.16 -7.31
N GLU A 158 -10.95 -11.44 -8.51
CA GLU A 158 -11.50 -10.51 -9.47
C GLU A 158 -12.85 -11.06 -9.98
N PRO A 159 -13.84 -10.20 -10.30
CA PRO A 159 -15.08 -10.66 -10.91
C PRO A 159 -14.81 -11.16 -12.34
N SER A 160 -15.52 -12.20 -12.77
CA SER A 160 -15.40 -12.75 -14.14
C SER A 160 -15.82 -11.76 -15.24
N VAL A 161 -16.61 -10.76 -14.91
CA VAL A 161 -17.01 -9.65 -15.74
C VAL A 161 -16.79 -8.38 -14.95
N ALA A 162 -16.03 -7.45 -15.51
CA ALA A 162 -15.77 -6.15 -14.90
C ALA A 162 -17.10 -5.45 -14.53
N ALA A 163 -17.14 -4.83 -13.36
CA ALA A 163 -18.33 -4.20 -12.83
C ALA A 163 -18.00 -2.91 -12.08
N ASP A 164 -18.80 -1.89 -12.31
CA ASP A 164 -18.73 -0.64 -11.56
C ASP A 164 -19.14 -0.80 -10.11
N LEU A 165 -18.72 0.14 -9.26
CA LEU A 165 -19.07 0.18 -7.85
C LEU A 165 -20.57 0.42 -7.69
N ASN A 166 -21.29 -0.62 -7.30
CA ASN A 166 -22.70 -0.57 -6.94
C ASN A 166 -23.00 -1.58 -5.82
N GLU A 167 -24.24 -1.59 -5.32
CA GLU A 167 -24.64 -2.48 -4.23
C GLU A 167 -24.44 -3.96 -4.60
N THR A 168 -24.90 -4.37 -5.78
CA THR A 168 -24.81 -5.77 -6.23
C THR A 168 -23.36 -6.22 -6.41
N SER A 169 -22.51 -5.38 -7.03
CA SER A 169 -21.09 -5.73 -7.23
C SER A 169 -20.33 -5.85 -5.89
N LEU A 170 -20.69 -5.03 -4.88
CA LEU A 170 -20.14 -5.16 -3.53
C LEU A 170 -20.62 -6.43 -2.81
N GLU A 171 -21.90 -6.78 -2.94
CA GLU A 171 -22.47 -8.01 -2.37
C GLU A 171 -21.80 -9.24 -2.99
N ASP A 172 -21.69 -9.30 -4.32
CA ASP A 172 -21.02 -10.38 -5.04
C ASP A 172 -19.56 -10.52 -4.67
N ALA A 173 -18.84 -9.40 -4.52
CA ALA A 173 -17.45 -9.39 -4.08
C ALA A 173 -17.30 -9.95 -2.65
N LEU A 174 -18.15 -9.53 -1.72
CA LEU A 174 -18.13 -10.02 -0.34
C LEU A 174 -18.47 -11.50 -0.24
N ILE A 175 -19.40 -12.00 -1.06
CA ILE A 175 -19.71 -13.44 -1.19
C ILE A 175 -18.50 -14.20 -1.73
N SER A 176 -17.82 -13.65 -2.74
CA SER A 176 -16.62 -14.25 -3.32
C SER A 176 -15.48 -14.33 -2.30
N ILE A 177 -15.23 -13.26 -1.53
CA ILE A 177 -14.23 -13.24 -0.45
C ILE A 177 -14.51 -14.32 0.59
N ALA A 178 -15.77 -14.49 1.02
CA ALA A 178 -16.15 -15.53 1.98
C ALA A 178 -15.94 -16.96 1.42
N GLY A 179 -15.85 -17.10 0.12
CA GLY A 179 -15.59 -18.35 -0.59
C GLY A 179 -14.11 -18.66 -0.80
N PHE A 180 -13.18 -17.77 -0.43
CA PHE A 180 -11.75 -17.96 -0.65
C PHE A 180 -11.24 -19.24 0.04
N VAL A 181 -10.28 -19.89 -0.63
CA VAL A 181 -9.66 -21.13 -0.21
C VAL A 181 -8.16 -20.95 0.01
N ASP A 182 -7.57 -21.76 0.86
CA ASP A 182 -6.12 -21.85 1.04
C ASP A 182 -5.45 -22.60 -0.12
N GLU A 183 -4.14 -22.80 -0.02
CA GLU A 183 -3.33 -23.52 -1.01
C GLU A 183 -3.69 -25.00 -1.16
N ARG A 184 -4.44 -25.55 -0.21
CA ARG A 184 -4.94 -26.94 -0.18
C ARG A 184 -6.42 -27.05 -0.57
N GLY A 185 -7.07 -25.91 -0.92
CA GLY A 185 -8.50 -25.86 -1.25
C GLY A 185 -9.44 -25.84 -0.04
N LEU A 186 -8.93 -25.63 1.17
CA LEU A 186 -9.77 -25.49 2.36
C LEU A 186 -10.30 -24.05 2.46
N LYS A 187 -11.57 -23.90 2.82
CA LYS A 187 -12.17 -22.56 3.03
C LYS A 187 -11.55 -21.87 4.24
N ILE A 188 -11.06 -20.67 4.03
CA ILE A 188 -10.43 -19.83 5.09
C ILE A 188 -11.44 -18.90 5.77
N ALA A 189 -12.62 -18.71 5.18
CA ALA A 189 -13.69 -17.85 5.69
C ALA A 189 -13.24 -16.40 5.93
N LEU A 190 -12.46 -15.83 4.99
CA LEU A 190 -12.04 -14.44 5.03
C LEU A 190 -13.23 -13.46 4.94
N ARG A 191 -13.02 -12.25 5.44
CA ARG A 191 -14.02 -11.18 5.42
C ARG A 191 -13.45 -9.91 4.83
N GLY A 192 -14.28 -9.15 4.12
CA GLY A 192 -13.96 -7.80 3.73
C GLY A 192 -13.81 -6.91 4.96
N THR A 193 -12.80 -6.05 4.99
CA THR A 193 -12.53 -5.15 6.11
C THR A 193 -12.71 -3.68 5.73
N LYS A 194 -12.22 -3.27 4.56
CA LYS A 194 -12.17 -1.89 4.12
C LYS A 194 -12.33 -1.81 2.60
N LEU A 195 -13.06 -0.81 2.13
CA LEU A 195 -13.16 -0.48 0.70
C LEU A 195 -12.13 0.60 0.35
N ILE A 196 -11.33 0.39 -0.69
CA ILE A 196 -10.38 1.37 -1.24
C ILE A 196 -10.92 1.84 -2.58
N ILE A 197 -11.02 3.14 -2.77
CA ILE A 197 -11.60 3.76 -3.95
C ILE A 197 -10.81 4.99 -4.42
N PRO A 198 -10.88 5.32 -5.71
CA PRO A 198 -10.44 6.61 -6.21
C PRO A 198 -11.41 7.72 -5.78
N ARG A 199 -10.93 8.96 -5.80
CA ARG A 199 -11.72 10.14 -5.41
C ARG A 199 -13.03 10.32 -6.15
N GLN A 200 -13.12 9.82 -7.38
CA GLN A 200 -14.32 9.91 -8.22
C GLN A 200 -15.50 9.11 -7.65
N LEU A 201 -15.21 8.00 -6.98
CA LEU A 201 -16.21 7.10 -6.39
C LEU A 201 -16.61 7.47 -4.96
N GLN A 202 -15.98 8.50 -4.34
CA GLN A 202 -16.20 8.86 -2.94
C GLN A 202 -17.69 9.06 -2.58
N PHE A 203 -18.43 9.83 -3.40
CA PHE A 203 -19.85 10.10 -3.13
C PHE A 203 -20.74 8.89 -3.38
N THR A 204 -20.32 7.98 -4.26
CA THR A 204 -21.02 6.72 -4.49
C THR A 204 -20.83 5.78 -3.32
N ALA A 205 -19.59 5.63 -2.84
CA ALA A 205 -19.27 4.83 -1.67
C ALA A 205 -19.99 5.34 -0.41
N GLU A 206 -20.01 6.67 -0.18
CA GLU A 206 -20.74 7.26 0.95
C GLU A 206 -22.21 6.90 0.91
N ARG A 207 -22.87 7.01 -0.27
CA ARG A 207 -24.28 6.63 -0.42
C ARG A 207 -24.52 5.15 -0.16
N LEU A 208 -23.63 4.28 -0.64
CA LEU A 208 -23.74 2.82 -0.45
C LEU A 208 -23.50 2.41 1.00
N MET A 209 -22.53 3.02 1.67
CA MET A 209 -22.13 2.63 3.03
C MET A 209 -22.95 3.28 4.14
N SER A 210 -23.44 4.52 3.93
CA SER A 210 -24.08 5.31 4.99
C SER A 210 -25.61 5.39 4.88
N SER A 211 -26.20 5.04 3.73
CA SER A 211 -27.65 5.06 3.55
C SER A 211 -28.34 4.03 4.46
N VAL A 212 -29.45 4.41 5.07
CA VAL A 212 -30.29 3.49 5.89
C VAL A 212 -31.12 2.57 5.01
N LEU A 213 -31.64 3.13 3.92
CA LEU A 213 -32.43 2.41 2.92
C LEU A 213 -31.58 2.19 1.67
N ARG A 214 -31.97 1.20 0.89
CA ARG A 214 -31.32 0.86 -0.38
C ARG A 214 -31.31 2.08 -1.31
N PRO A 215 -30.12 2.56 -1.74
CA PRO A 215 -30.04 3.71 -2.62
C PRO A 215 -30.60 3.40 -4.01
N ALA A 216 -31.18 4.42 -4.66
CA ALA A 216 -31.72 4.36 -6.02
C ALA A 216 -32.91 3.42 -6.25
N THR A 217 -33.63 2.99 -5.21
CA THR A 217 -34.90 2.26 -5.34
C THR A 217 -36.06 3.07 -4.76
N SER A 218 -37.27 2.83 -5.29
CA SER A 218 -38.50 3.39 -4.73
C SER A 218 -39.05 2.55 -3.56
N ASP A 219 -38.51 1.38 -3.37
CA ASP A 219 -38.90 0.43 -2.34
C ASP A 219 -38.27 0.79 -0.99
N ASN A 220 -38.92 0.45 0.09
CA ASN A 220 -38.49 0.77 1.43
C ASN A 220 -37.58 -0.33 2.00
N ASP A 221 -36.67 -0.84 1.16
CA ASP A 221 -35.75 -1.93 1.50
C ASP A 221 -34.59 -1.44 2.37
N VAL A 222 -34.15 -2.28 3.27
CA VAL A 222 -33.01 -2.01 4.15
C VAL A 222 -31.70 -2.18 3.37
N ASN A 223 -30.77 -1.24 3.55
CA ASN A 223 -29.40 -1.41 3.04
C ASN A 223 -28.68 -2.49 3.84
N ALA A 224 -28.47 -3.66 3.22
CA ALA A 224 -27.85 -4.81 3.84
C ALA A 224 -26.38 -4.56 4.22
N LEU A 225 -25.62 -3.90 3.39
CA LEU A 225 -24.20 -3.59 3.61
C LEU A 225 -23.97 -2.82 4.92
N ARG A 226 -24.80 -1.79 5.14
CA ARG A 226 -24.76 -1.01 6.37
C ARG A 226 -25.31 -1.80 7.57
N SER A 227 -26.47 -2.44 7.41
CA SER A 227 -27.18 -3.11 8.50
C SER A 227 -26.37 -4.27 9.08
N MET A 228 -25.66 -5.00 8.24
CA MET A 228 -24.80 -6.14 8.62
C MET A 228 -23.39 -5.71 9.04
N GLY A 229 -22.98 -4.47 8.76
CA GLY A 229 -21.61 -3.99 9.05
C GLY A 229 -20.53 -4.78 8.31
N MET A 230 -20.78 -5.11 7.04
CA MET A 230 -19.92 -6.00 6.26
C MET A 230 -18.51 -5.46 6.04
N LEU A 231 -18.32 -4.14 6.07
CA LEU A 231 -17.03 -3.47 5.97
C LEU A 231 -16.78 -2.65 7.24
N PRO A 232 -16.23 -3.25 8.30
CA PRO A 232 -16.14 -2.62 9.62
C PRO A 232 -15.22 -1.40 9.67
N GLN A 233 -14.22 -1.30 8.77
CA GLN A 233 -13.34 -0.16 8.66
C GLN A 233 -13.84 0.90 7.66
N GLY A 234 -15.04 0.72 7.08
CA GLY A 234 -15.62 1.65 6.14
C GLY A 234 -14.89 1.69 4.80
N TYR A 235 -14.67 2.90 4.28
CA TYR A 235 -13.92 3.11 3.04
C TYR A 235 -12.80 4.12 3.23
N THR A 236 -11.76 4.01 2.39
CA THR A 236 -10.69 5.00 2.27
C THR A 236 -10.58 5.46 0.82
N VAL A 237 -10.32 6.75 0.65
CA VAL A 237 -10.11 7.37 -0.65
C VAL A 237 -8.62 7.49 -0.89
N ASN A 238 -8.13 6.93 -1.99
CA ASN A 238 -6.74 7.10 -2.40
C ASN A 238 -6.67 8.00 -3.63
N ASP A 239 -6.13 9.21 -3.45
CA ASP A 239 -6.01 10.22 -4.49
C ASP A 239 -4.99 9.90 -5.59
N PHE A 240 -4.14 8.89 -5.35
CA PHE A 240 -3.07 8.47 -6.26
C PHE A 240 -3.46 7.27 -7.13
N LEU A 241 -4.70 6.78 -7.02
CA LEU A 241 -5.24 5.83 -7.98
C LEU A 241 -5.47 6.53 -9.32
N THR A 242 -4.99 5.89 -10.37
CA THR A 242 -5.08 6.41 -11.76
C THR A 242 -6.37 6.00 -12.44
N ASP A 243 -6.87 4.83 -12.11
CA ASP A 243 -8.16 4.34 -12.57
C ASP A 243 -9.29 5.05 -11.83
N THR A 244 -10.32 5.47 -12.55
CA THR A 244 -11.40 6.33 -12.03
C THR A 244 -12.62 5.57 -11.54
N ASP A 245 -12.75 4.30 -11.91
CA ASP A 245 -13.89 3.43 -11.64
C ASP A 245 -13.51 2.09 -10.98
N ALA A 246 -12.24 1.76 -10.94
CA ALA A 246 -11.76 0.60 -10.19
C ALA A 246 -12.04 0.75 -8.68
N PHE A 247 -12.38 -0.36 -8.04
CA PHE A 247 -12.50 -0.42 -6.58
C PHE A 247 -11.89 -1.71 -6.02
N PHE A 248 -11.45 -1.62 -4.77
CA PHE A 248 -10.77 -2.74 -4.10
C PHE A 248 -11.36 -2.94 -2.71
N ILE A 249 -11.54 -4.19 -2.31
CA ILE A 249 -11.98 -4.57 -0.96
C ILE A 249 -10.83 -5.30 -0.28
N MET A 250 -10.25 -4.70 0.75
CA MET A 250 -9.28 -5.37 1.60
C MET A 250 -9.94 -6.46 2.43
N THR A 251 -9.22 -7.56 2.62
CA THR A 251 -9.64 -8.66 3.49
C THR A 251 -8.89 -8.64 4.82
N ASP A 252 -9.26 -9.54 5.73
CA ASP A 252 -8.58 -9.76 7.01
C ASP A 252 -7.41 -10.75 6.91
N THR A 253 -6.89 -10.99 5.70
CA THR A 253 -5.70 -11.82 5.48
C THR A 253 -4.49 -11.23 6.20
N PRO A 254 -3.80 -11.99 7.07
CA PRO A 254 -2.60 -11.50 7.75
C PRO A 254 -1.46 -11.28 6.75
N ARG A 255 -0.70 -10.20 6.94
CA ARG A 255 0.48 -9.87 6.12
C ARG A 255 0.19 -9.76 4.62
N GLY A 256 -0.97 -9.25 4.24
CA GLY A 256 -1.36 -9.09 2.84
C GLY A 256 -0.55 -8.02 2.13
N PHE A 257 -0.81 -6.75 2.43
CA PHE A 257 -0.06 -5.61 1.94
C PHE A 257 1.05 -5.22 2.91
N LEU A 258 2.30 -5.21 2.44
CA LEU A 258 3.49 -4.89 3.24
C LEU A 258 4.24 -3.69 2.67
N HIS A 259 4.69 -2.85 3.60
CA HIS A 259 5.63 -1.77 3.37
C HIS A 259 6.89 -2.05 4.18
N PHE A 260 8.00 -2.39 3.53
CA PHE A 260 9.27 -2.57 4.20
C PHE A 260 10.08 -1.28 4.18
N GLU A 261 10.38 -0.75 5.36
CA GLU A 261 11.25 0.40 5.53
C GLU A 261 12.68 -0.07 5.81
N ARG A 262 13.57 0.10 4.81
CA ARG A 262 14.99 -0.28 4.94
C ARG A 262 15.82 0.83 5.56
N THR A 263 15.60 2.06 5.14
CA THR A 263 16.25 3.24 5.69
C THR A 263 15.19 4.32 5.84
N PRO A 264 14.92 4.75 7.06
CA PRO A 264 13.98 5.82 7.30
C PRO A 264 14.47 7.10 6.62
N LEU A 265 13.55 8.04 6.44
CA LEU A 265 13.85 9.33 5.85
C LEU A 265 15.00 10.01 6.61
N SER A 266 16.05 10.30 5.90
CA SER A 266 17.23 11.00 6.41
C SER A 266 17.56 12.21 5.56
N THR A 267 17.96 13.28 6.21
CA THR A 267 18.44 14.51 5.56
C THR A 267 19.90 14.72 5.88
N ASN A 268 20.64 15.32 4.95
CA ASN A 268 22.04 15.66 5.15
C ASN A 268 22.36 16.95 4.38
N MET A 269 23.19 17.79 4.98
CA MET A 269 23.66 19.04 4.41
C MET A 269 25.19 19.05 4.34
N GLU A 270 25.74 19.39 3.20
CA GLU A 270 27.18 19.41 2.95
C GLU A 270 27.55 20.54 2.01
N ALA A 271 28.67 21.20 2.28
CA ALA A 271 29.26 22.17 1.37
C ALA A 271 30.15 21.48 0.36
N ASP A 272 30.01 21.83 -0.90
CA ASP A 272 30.89 21.39 -1.98
C ASP A 272 32.20 22.15 -1.93
N PHE A 273 33.32 21.43 -1.87
CA PHE A 273 34.64 22.05 -1.77
C PHE A 273 35.02 22.82 -3.03
N ASP A 274 34.66 22.28 -4.21
CA ASP A 274 35.10 22.87 -5.50
C ASP A 274 34.28 24.13 -5.86
N THR A 275 32.99 24.13 -5.56
CA THR A 275 32.08 25.22 -5.98
C THR A 275 31.63 26.13 -4.84
N GLY A 276 31.91 25.75 -3.57
CA GLY A 276 31.43 26.47 -2.38
C GLY A 276 29.92 26.37 -2.13
N ASN A 277 29.18 25.69 -3.01
CA ASN A 277 27.73 25.57 -2.94
C ASN A 277 27.29 24.71 -1.73
N MET A 278 26.20 25.13 -1.08
CA MET A 278 25.55 24.34 -0.04
C MET A 278 24.58 23.34 -0.67
N ARG A 279 24.76 22.06 -0.41
CA ARG A 279 23.90 20.98 -0.90
C ARG A 279 23.08 20.41 0.25
N TYR A 280 21.78 20.30 0.06
CA TYR A 280 20.85 19.65 0.99
C TYR A 280 20.14 18.53 0.29
N LYS A 281 20.20 17.32 0.85
CA LYS A 281 19.57 16.12 0.30
C LYS A 281 18.66 15.45 1.31
N ALA A 282 17.58 14.87 0.81
CA ALA A 282 16.75 13.92 1.52
C ALA A 282 16.88 12.54 0.86
N ARG A 283 16.88 11.49 1.65
CA ARG A 283 16.99 10.11 1.18
C ARG A 283 16.17 9.19 2.08
N GLU A 284 15.46 8.25 1.46
CA GLU A 284 14.80 7.12 2.11
C GLU A 284 14.96 5.87 1.24
N ARG A 285 14.80 4.69 1.85
CA ARG A 285 14.85 3.42 1.12
C ARG A 285 13.78 2.49 1.65
N TYR A 286 12.90 2.03 0.76
CA TYR A 286 11.74 1.22 1.08
C TYR A 286 11.27 0.38 -0.10
N SER A 287 10.31 -0.50 0.14
CA SER A 287 9.55 -1.22 -0.89
C SER A 287 8.09 -1.38 -0.47
N PHE A 288 7.20 -1.41 -1.44
CA PHE A 288 5.78 -1.73 -1.30
C PHE A 288 5.47 -2.99 -2.11
N GLY A 289 4.53 -3.79 -1.63
CA GLY A 289 4.08 -4.96 -2.35
C GLY A 289 3.01 -5.73 -1.59
N PHE A 290 2.68 -6.91 -2.10
CA PHE A 290 1.75 -7.85 -1.49
C PHE A 290 2.40 -9.23 -1.37
N SER A 291 2.04 -9.97 -0.32
CA SER A 291 2.56 -11.32 -0.08
C SER A 291 1.55 -12.38 -0.45
N ASP A 292 0.26 -12.12 -0.20
CA ASP A 292 -0.84 -13.03 -0.51
C ASP A 292 -1.91 -12.29 -1.31
N PRO A 293 -2.25 -12.72 -2.54
CA PRO A 293 -3.29 -12.08 -3.36
C PRO A 293 -4.69 -12.14 -2.73
N ARG A 294 -4.92 -13.02 -1.73
CA ARG A 294 -6.17 -13.07 -0.97
C ARG A 294 -6.40 -11.85 -0.07
N CYS A 295 -5.40 -10.97 0.05
CA CYS A 295 -5.51 -9.73 0.84
C CYS A 295 -6.47 -8.71 0.23
N VAL A 296 -6.84 -8.87 -1.04
CA VAL A 296 -7.69 -7.94 -1.76
C VAL A 296 -8.61 -8.68 -2.75
N PHE A 297 -9.78 -8.14 -2.94
CA PHE A 297 -10.65 -8.39 -4.09
C PHE A 297 -10.77 -7.09 -4.88
N GLY A 298 -10.52 -7.11 -6.17
CA GLY A 298 -10.56 -5.91 -7.02
C GLY A 298 -11.49 -6.06 -8.21
N SER A 299 -12.08 -4.95 -8.65
CA SER A 299 -12.77 -4.83 -9.93
C SER A 299 -12.22 -3.64 -10.69
N PRO A 300 -11.88 -3.80 -11.98
CA PRO A 300 -11.34 -2.70 -12.79
C PRO A 300 -12.41 -1.68 -13.22
N GLY A 301 -13.68 -1.88 -12.85
CA GLY A 301 -14.80 -1.10 -13.41
C GLY A 301 -15.21 -1.57 -14.81
N ALA A 302 -16.29 -1.01 -15.39
CA ALA A 302 -16.85 -1.43 -16.68
C ALA A 302 -16.93 -0.28 -17.68
#